data_131ed5b1eaf8ae5b418a1e1fe963c6b9
#
_entry.id   131ed5b1eaf8ae5b418a1e1fe963c6b9
#
_cell.length_a   1.000
_cell.length_b   1.000
_cell.length_c   1.000
_cell.angle_alpha   90.00
_cell.angle_beta   90.00
_cell.angle_gamma   90.00
#
_symmetry.space_group_name_H-M   'P 1'
#
loop_
_entity.id
_entity.type
_entity.pdbx_description
1 polymer ?
#
loop_
_entity_poly.entity_id
_entity_poly.type
_entity_poly.pdbx_seq_one_letter_code
_entity_poly.pdbx_strand_id
1 'polypeptide(L)'
;MNIFRFTLAVLVVFFSATAMAACNVSATAVNFGSYDVFLTVPTDSTGAITVTCDEAPPPNVAAAIGQSPNSGSFNPRKLRSGSGTDLLNYNLYIDSARAGIWGDGTAGTSTVVRKVKKNNPEILTIYGRIQESQDVSAGLYSETLTATITW
;
A
#
# COMPACT_ATOMS: atom_id res chain seq x y z
N MET A 1 32.52 -55.83 45.41
CA MET A 1 32.41 -55.58 43.95
C MET A 1 31.34 -54.54 43.76
N ASN A 2 31.74 -53.22 43.71
CA ASN A 2 30.78 -52.11 43.63
C ASN A 2 30.46 -51.79 42.18
N ILE A 3 29.17 -51.99 41.79
CA ILE A 3 28.67 -51.66 40.47
C ILE A 3 28.16 -50.24 40.51
N PHE A 4 28.93 -49.28 39.89
CA PHE A 4 28.47 -47.92 39.67
C PHE A 4 27.53 -47.92 38.45
N ARG A 5 26.25 -47.61 38.66
CA ARG A 5 25.28 -47.32 37.55
C ARG A 5 25.33 -45.84 37.24
N PHE A 6 25.87 -45.48 36.07
CA PHE A 6 25.76 -44.15 35.51
C PHE A 6 24.40 -44.02 34.80
N THR A 7 23.55 -43.13 35.31
CA THR A 7 22.29 -42.76 34.62
C THR A 7 22.60 -41.53 33.74
N LEU A 8 22.66 -41.70 32.44
CA LEU A 8 22.80 -40.61 31.48
C LEU A 8 21.46 -39.93 31.29
N ALA A 9 21.28 -38.72 31.84
CA ALA A 9 20.07 -37.90 31.59
C ALA A 9 20.30 -37.14 30.25
N VAL A 10 19.51 -37.50 29.22
CA VAL A 10 19.48 -36.77 27.95
C VAL A 10 18.51 -35.59 28.10
N LEU A 11 19.05 -34.37 28.18
CA LEU A 11 18.25 -33.15 28.15
C LEU A 11 17.84 -32.84 26.69
N VAL A 12 16.57 -33.11 26.32
CA VAL A 12 16.03 -32.74 25.02
C VAL A 12 15.55 -31.29 25.12
N VAL A 13 16.29 -30.36 24.50
CA VAL A 13 15.90 -28.94 24.37
C VAL A 13 15.03 -28.82 23.13
N PHE A 14 13.75 -28.55 23.32
CA PHE A 14 12.84 -28.20 22.22
C PHE A 14 13.01 -26.70 21.91
N PHE A 15 13.58 -26.38 20.75
CA PHE A 15 13.51 -25.03 20.18
C PHE A 15 12.17 -24.88 19.47
N SER A 16 11.26 -24.12 20.05
CA SER A 16 10.06 -23.67 19.34
C SER A 16 10.48 -22.56 18.36
N ALA A 17 10.62 -22.88 17.09
CA ALA A 17 10.72 -21.88 16.06
C ALA A 17 9.33 -21.23 15.91
N THR A 18 9.16 -19.97 16.28
CA THR A 18 8.01 -19.18 15.91
C THR A 18 8.12 -18.88 14.42
N ALA A 19 7.33 -19.57 13.60
CA ALA A 19 7.15 -19.19 12.21
C ALA A 19 6.47 -17.82 12.19
N MET A 20 7.15 -16.78 11.72
CA MET A 20 6.52 -15.48 11.45
C MET A 20 5.80 -15.58 10.11
N ALA A 21 4.56 -15.07 10.04
CA ALA A 21 3.84 -14.96 8.79
C ALA A 21 4.70 -14.27 7.74
N ALA A 22 4.93 -14.92 6.62
CA ALA A 22 5.58 -14.31 5.49
C ALA A 22 4.51 -13.86 4.49
N CYS A 23 4.39 -12.54 4.28
CA CYS A 23 3.56 -11.97 3.25
C CYS A 23 4.43 -11.34 2.15
N ASN A 24 4.09 -11.62 0.91
CA ASN A 24 4.69 -10.99 -0.27
C ASN A 24 3.76 -9.87 -0.75
N VAL A 25 4.34 -8.71 -1.07
CA VAL A 25 3.62 -7.52 -1.51
C VAL A 25 4.17 -7.05 -2.85
N SER A 26 3.27 -6.78 -3.80
CA SER A 26 3.60 -6.12 -5.06
C SER A 26 2.62 -4.99 -5.33
N ALA A 27 3.01 -4.01 -6.16
CA ALA A 27 2.15 -2.89 -6.51
C ALA A 27 2.18 -2.63 -8.01
N THR A 28 1.00 -2.26 -8.54
CA THR A 28 0.84 -1.70 -9.88
C THR A 28 0.51 -0.23 -9.73
N ALA A 29 1.30 0.64 -10.39
CA ALA A 29 1.13 2.07 -10.31
C ALA A 29 -0.22 2.54 -10.89
N VAL A 30 -0.75 3.63 -10.35
CA VAL A 30 -1.86 4.36 -10.97
C VAL A 30 -1.30 5.19 -12.12
N ASN A 31 -1.66 4.85 -13.34
CA ASN A 31 -1.25 5.57 -14.56
C ASN A 31 -2.46 6.33 -15.11
N PHE A 32 -2.43 7.65 -15.04
CA PHE A 32 -3.53 8.50 -15.50
C PHE A 32 -3.54 8.72 -17.01
N GLY A 33 -2.46 8.35 -17.73
CA GLY A 33 -2.34 8.65 -19.14
C GLY A 33 -2.17 10.14 -19.40
N SER A 34 -2.83 10.63 -20.46
CA SER A 34 -2.81 12.07 -20.81
C SER A 34 -3.85 12.82 -19.99
N TYR A 35 -3.43 13.93 -19.39
CA TYR A 35 -4.31 14.91 -18.76
C TYR A 35 -4.45 16.11 -19.68
N ASP A 36 -5.68 16.51 -19.99
CA ASP A 36 -5.99 17.68 -20.80
C ASP A 36 -6.55 18.79 -19.90
N VAL A 37 -5.85 19.93 -19.83
CA VAL A 37 -6.19 21.09 -19.00
C VAL A 37 -7.54 21.74 -19.38
N PHE A 38 -8.05 21.48 -20.58
CA PHE A 38 -9.32 22.04 -21.07
C PHE A 38 -10.53 21.15 -20.77
N LEU A 39 -10.31 19.93 -20.29
CA LEU A 39 -11.42 19.06 -19.91
C LEU A 39 -12.10 19.56 -18.64
N THR A 40 -13.43 19.50 -18.65
CA THR A 40 -14.29 19.86 -17.51
C THR A 40 -14.77 18.65 -16.72
N VAL A 41 -14.12 17.50 -16.94
CA VAL A 41 -14.38 16.24 -16.25
C VAL A 41 -13.06 15.71 -15.68
N PRO A 42 -13.05 15.08 -14.51
CA PRO A 42 -11.84 14.57 -13.91
C PRO A 42 -11.26 13.40 -14.71
N THR A 43 -9.96 13.21 -14.62
CA THR A 43 -9.24 12.07 -15.18
C THR A 43 -9.09 10.99 -14.13
N ASP A 44 -9.73 9.86 -14.36
CA ASP A 44 -9.76 8.72 -13.45
C ASP A 44 -8.85 7.59 -13.93
N SER A 45 -8.23 6.90 -12.97
CA SER A 45 -7.43 5.70 -13.24
C SER A 45 -7.43 4.76 -12.05
N THR A 46 -6.87 3.58 -12.21
CA THR A 46 -6.71 2.59 -11.14
C THR A 46 -5.30 2.04 -11.09
N GLY A 47 -4.88 1.66 -9.91
CA GLY A 47 -3.71 0.83 -9.62
C GLY A 47 -4.09 -0.27 -8.64
N ALA A 48 -3.11 -1.01 -8.15
CA ALA A 48 -3.38 -2.07 -7.19
C ALA A 48 -2.19 -2.32 -6.25
N ILE A 49 -2.49 -2.77 -5.03
CA ILE A 49 -1.56 -3.45 -4.15
C ILE A 49 -2.02 -4.90 -4.05
N THR A 50 -1.14 -5.84 -4.33
CA THR A 50 -1.43 -7.27 -4.22
C THR A 50 -0.64 -7.84 -3.04
N VAL A 51 -1.34 -8.52 -2.13
CA VAL A 51 -0.75 -9.16 -0.94
C VAL A 51 -1.04 -10.65 -0.98
N THR A 52 -0.01 -11.47 -0.81
CA THR A 52 -0.12 -12.94 -0.72
C THR A 52 0.61 -13.40 0.53
N CYS A 53 -0.07 -14.10 1.43
CA CYS A 53 0.52 -14.64 2.65
C CYS A 53 0.52 -16.17 2.63
N ASP A 54 1.52 -16.80 3.25
CA ASP A 54 1.70 -18.25 3.28
C ASP A 54 1.20 -18.91 4.58
N GLU A 55 0.54 -18.16 5.45
CA GLU A 55 0.18 -18.59 6.80
C GLU A 55 -1.30 -18.95 7.00
N ALA A 56 -1.54 -19.82 8.02
CA ALA A 56 -2.86 -20.12 8.55
C ALA A 56 -2.81 -20.09 10.09
N PRO A 57 -3.77 -19.42 10.79
CA PRO A 57 -4.95 -18.75 10.24
C PRO A 57 -4.61 -17.49 9.42
N PRO A 58 -5.46 -17.11 8.43
CA PRO A 58 -5.18 -15.97 7.58
C PRO A 58 -5.03 -14.68 8.38
N PRO A 59 -3.95 -13.89 8.20
CA PRO A 59 -3.77 -12.63 8.90
C PRO A 59 -4.74 -11.55 8.42
N ASN A 60 -5.04 -10.58 9.29
CA ASN A 60 -5.60 -9.32 8.86
C ASN A 60 -4.45 -8.43 8.40
N VAL A 61 -4.53 -7.96 7.17
CA VAL A 61 -3.56 -7.07 6.57
C VAL A 61 -4.14 -5.67 6.51
N ALA A 62 -3.43 -4.69 7.05
CA ALA A 62 -3.77 -3.28 6.93
C ALA A 62 -2.81 -2.60 5.95
N ALA A 63 -3.38 -1.93 4.94
CA ALA A 63 -2.64 -1.19 3.94
C ALA A 63 -2.89 0.31 4.09
N ALA A 64 -1.81 1.07 4.23
CA ALA A 64 -1.78 2.52 4.30
C ALA A 64 -0.99 3.09 3.13
N ILE A 65 -1.41 4.25 2.60
CA ILE A 65 -0.64 5.01 1.60
C ILE A 65 -0.25 6.36 2.22
N GLY A 66 1.03 6.68 2.19
CA GLY A 66 1.59 7.88 2.80
C GLY A 66 1.12 9.19 2.18
N GLN A 67 1.51 10.27 2.82
CA GLN A 67 1.33 11.63 2.31
C GLN A 67 2.15 11.85 1.03
N SER A 68 1.71 12.80 0.22
CA SER A 68 2.47 13.32 -0.91
C SER A 68 3.73 14.04 -0.42
N PRO A 69 4.93 13.63 -0.81
CA PRO A 69 6.15 14.38 -0.50
C PRO A 69 6.17 15.78 -1.16
N ASN A 70 5.42 15.96 -2.25
CA ASN A 70 5.35 17.24 -2.94
C ASN A 70 4.39 18.25 -2.30
N SER A 71 3.40 17.80 -1.51
CA SER A 71 2.46 18.69 -0.81
C SER A 71 2.55 18.60 0.71
N GLY A 72 3.17 17.57 1.27
CA GLY A 72 3.15 17.29 2.71
C GLY A 72 1.74 16.92 3.22
N SER A 73 0.84 16.47 2.34
CA SER A 73 -0.58 16.26 2.65
C SER A 73 -1.13 15.00 1.98
N PHE A 74 -2.25 14.50 2.53
CA PHE A 74 -3.08 13.48 1.88
C PHE A 74 -4.09 14.10 0.91
N ASN A 75 -4.46 15.38 1.08
CA ASN A 75 -5.49 16.04 0.28
C ASN A 75 -5.19 17.53 0.07
N PRO A 76 -4.88 17.94 -1.17
CA PRO A 76 -4.57 17.07 -2.31
C PRO A 76 -3.13 16.51 -2.21
N ARG A 77 -2.92 15.35 -2.84
CA ARG A 77 -1.59 14.91 -3.27
C ARG A 77 -1.19 15.66 -4.55
N LYS A 78 0.11 15.71 -4.84
CA LYS A 78 0.61 16.49 -5.99
C LYS A 78 1.66 15.72 -6.80
N LEU A 79 1.37 15.46 -8.06
CA LEU A 79 2.38 15.06 -9.02
C LEU A 79 3.27 16.27 -9.34
N ARG A 80 4.56 16.04 -9.51
CA ARG A 80 5.54 17.07 -9.89
C ARG A 80 5.95 16.91 -11.35
N SER A 81 6.06 18.03 -12.06
CA SER A 81 6.65 18.08 -13.38
C SER A 81 8.12 17.64 -13.36
N GLY A 82 8.51 16.77 -14.29
CA GLY A 82 9.89 16.30 -14.44
C GLY A 82 10.84 17.37 -14.99
N SER A 83 10.32 18.41 -15.65
CA SER A 83 11.10 19.47 -16.30
C SER A 83 10.90 20.84 -15.68
N GLY A 84 10.03 20.99 -14.68
CA GLY A 84 9.64 22.26 -14.10
C GLY A 84 9.26 22.21 -12.63
N THR A 85 8.64 23.27 -12.17
CA THR A 85 8.17 23.44 -10.79
C THR A 85 6.68 23.16 -10.63
N ASP A 86 5.95 22.95 -11.73
CA ASP A 86 4.51 22.79 -11.70
C ASP A 86 4.08 21.54 -10.96
N LEU A 87 2.96 21.69 -10.28
CA LEU A 87 2.36 20.66 -9.45
C LEU A 87 0.92 20.41 -9.90
N LEU A 88 0.58 19.15 -10.21
CA LEU A 88 -0.74 18.73 -10.62
C LEU A 88 -1.44 17.99 -9.47
N ASN A 89 -2.56 18.53 -9.00
CA ASN A 89 -3.29 17.96 -7.88
C ASN A 89 -3.99 16.67 -8.31
N TYR A 90 -3.89 15.65 -7.46
CA TYR A 90 -4.61 14.39 -7.61
C TYR A 90 -4.95 13.80 -6.23
N ASN A 91 -5.69 12.71 -6.22
CA ASN A 91 -5.85 11.94 -5.00
C ASN A 91 -6.05 10.44 -5.27
N LEU A 92 -5.89 9.64 -4.20
CA LEU A 92 -6.10 8.20 -4.19
C LEU A 92 -7.20 7.85 -3.20
N TYR A 93 -8.06 6.91 -3.59
CA TYR A 93 -9.27 6.57 -2.84
C TYR A 93 -9.37 5.06 -2.62
N ILE A 94 -10.07 4.68 -1.55
CA ILE A 94 -10.31 3.29 -1.16
C ILE A 94 -11.46 2.64 -1.92
N ASP A 95 -12.30 3.43 -2.60
CA ASP A 95 -13.54 3.00 -3.23
C ASP A 95 -13.74 3.65 -4.62
N SER A 96 -14.55 2.99 -5.46
CA SER A 96 -14.84 3.44 -6.82
C SER A 96 -15.67 4.72 -6.88
N ALA A 97 -16.41 5.04 -5.81
CA ALA A 97 -17.16 6.30 -5.69
C ALA A 97 -16.25 7.47 -5.34
N ARG A 98 -14.98 7.19 -4.94
CA ARG A 98 -13.97 8.17 -4.53
C ARG A 98 -14.43 9.04 -3.36
N ALA A 99 -15.15 8.42 -2.42
CA ALA A 99 -15.63 9.08 -1.22
C ALA A 99 -14.58 9.09 -0.09
N GLY A 100 -13.81 8.00 0.06
CA GLY A 100 -12.82 7.85 1.11
C GLY A 100 -11.39 8.00 0.58
N ILE A 101 -10.63 8.98 1.07
CA ILE A 101 -9.21 9.13 0.73
C ILE A 101 -8.41 8.00 1.38
N TRP A 102 -7.59 7.30 0.58
CA TRP A 102 -6.70 6.27 1.09
C TRP A 102 -5.44 6.92 1.68
N GLY A 103 -5.29 6.81 2.98
CA GLY A 103 -4.15 7.34 3.73
C GLY A 103 -3.69 6.36 4.80
N ASP A 104 -3.27 6.90 5.93
CA ASP A 104 -2.78 6.14 7.09
C ASP A 104 -3.78 6.09 8.26
N GLY A 105 -4.98 6.62 8.07
CA GLY A 105 -6.01 6.72 9.10
C GLY A 105 -5.98 8.04 9.87
N THR A 106 -5.04 8.91 9.58
CA THR A 106 -4.98 10.27 10.15
C THR A 106 -5.55 11.31 9.20
N ALA A 107 -5.74 12.54 9.65
CA ALA A 107 -6.19 13.69 8.85
C ALA A 107 -7.45 13.41 8.00
N GLY A 108 -8.38 12.61 8.52
CA GLY A 108 -9.63 12.27 7.83
C GLY A 108 -9.48 11.23 6.71
N THR A 109 -8.34 10.54 6.63
CA THR A 109 -8.11 9.46 5.69
C THR A 109 -8.43 8.09 6.29
N SER A 110 -8.45 7.06 5.46
CA SER A 110 -8.70 5.68 5.87
C SER A 110 -7.62 4.75 5.39
N THR A 111 -7.35 3.69 6.17
CA THR A 111 -6.59 2.52 5.74
C THR A 111 -7.53 1.47 5.16
N VAL A 112 -7.00 0.57 4.34
CA VAL A 112 -7.75 -0.61 3.86
C VAL A 112 -7.32 -1.83 4.67
N VAL A 113 -8.28 -2.49 5.32
CA VAL A 113 -8.02 -3.72 6.08
C VAL A 113 -8.70 -4.89 5.38
N ARG A 114 -7.96 -5.98 5.15
CA ARG A 114 -8.45 -7.20 4.52
C ARG A 114 -7.88 -8.44 5.19
N LYS A 115 -8.66 -9.51 5.19
CA LYS A 115 -8.22 -10.82 5.63
C LYS A 115 -7.66 -11.57 4.41
N VAL A 116 -6.35 -11.82 4.42
CA VAL A 116 -5.66 -12.47 3.29
C VAL A 116 -5.64 -13.96 3.53
N LYS A 117 -6.28 -14.73 2.65
CA LYS A 117 -6.31 -16.20 2.72
C LYS A 117 -4.95 -16.78 2.29
N LYS A 118 -4.55 -17.87 2.97
CA LYS A 118 -3.29 -18.58 2.66
C LYS A 118 -3.15 -18.88 1.18
N ASN A 119 -2.01 -18.50 0.59
CA ASN A 119 -1.64 -18.72 -0.80
C ASN A 119 -2.67 -18.21 -1.83
N ASN A 120 -3.54 -17.26 -1.42
CA ASN A 120 -4.52 -16.63 -2.32
C ASN A 120 -4.25 -15.13 -2.36
N PRO A 121 -3.90 -14.57 -3.53
CA PRO A 121 -3.64 -13.15 -3.65
C PRO A 121 -4.87 -12.31 -3.31
N GLU A 122 -4.72 -11.34 -2.43
CA GLU A 122 -5.72 -10.29 -2.16
C GLU A 122 -5.31 -9.04 -2.92
N ILE A 123 -6.20 -8.54 -3.77
CA ILE A 123 -5.96 -7.36 -4.60
C ILE A 123 -6.71 -6.17 -4.00
N LEU A 124 -5.96 -5.18 -3.56
CA LEU A 124 -6.46 -3.92 -3.04
C LEU A 124 -6.42 -2.89 -4.17
N THR A 125 -7.57 -2.59 -4.78
CA THR A 125 -7.65 -1.62 -5.88
C THR A 125 -7.47 -0.20 -5.36
N ILE A 126 -6.57 0.55 -5.99
CA ILE A 126 -6.35 1.97 -5.75
C ILE A 126 -7.14 2.74 -6.80
N TYR A 127 -8.06 3.60 -6.39
CA TYR A 127 -8.82 4.47 -7.29
C TYR A 127 -8.19 5.85 -7.30
N GLY A 128 -7.63 6.25 -8.44
CA GLY A 128 -6.99 7.55 -8.61
C GLY A 128 -7.89 8.54 -9.34
N ARG A 129 -7.75 9.84 -9.02
CA ARG A 129 -8.40 10.94 -9.72
C ARG A 129 -7.51 12.16 -9.77
N ILE A 130 -7.34 12.71 -10.97
CA ILE A 130 -6.89 14.08 -11.19
C ILE A 130 -8.13 14.93 -11.40
N GLN A 131 -8.24 16.03 -10.63
CA GLN A 131 -9.33 16.97 -10.81
C GLN A 131 -9.21 17.69 -12.14
N GLU A 132 -10.34 18.05 -12.71
CA GLU A 132 -10.44 18.82 -13.95
C GLU A 132 -9.92 20.25 -13.79
N SER A 133 -9.70 20.92 -14.94
CA SER A 133 -9.48 22.37 -15.06
C SER A 133 -8.28 22.89 -14.25
N GLN A 134 -7.19 22.11 -14.17
CA GLN A 134 -5.94 22.58 -13.57
C GLN A 134 -5.01 23.11 -14.66
N ASP A 135 -4.61 24.38 -14.53
CA ASP A 135 -3.67 25.04 -15.44
C ASP A 135 -2.24 24.67 -15.08
N VAL A 136 -1.67 23.76 -15.85
CA VAL A 136 -0.29 23.26 -15.67
C VAL A 136 0.39 23.14 -17.02
N SER A 137 1.73 23.29 -17.05
CA SER A 137 2.53 23.17 -18.28
C SER A 137 2.48 21.76 -18.86
N ALA A 138 2.64 21.64 -20.16
CA ALA A 138 2.79 20.34 -20.80
C ALA A 138 4.08 19.64 -20.31
N GLY A 139 4.00 18.34 -20.06
CA GLY A 139 5.15 17.57 -19.60
C GLY A 139 4.76 16.24 -18.93
N LEU A 140 5.79 15.54 -18.47
CA LEU A 140 5.59 14.34 -17.65
C LEU A 140 5.47 14.74 -16.17
N TYR A 141 4.44 14.22 -15.52
CA TYR A 141 4.17 14.44 -14.10
C TYR A 141 4.23 13.12 -13.37
N SER A 142 4.94 13.08 -12.26
CA SER A 142 5.07 11.87 -11.46
C SER A 142 5.21 12.15 -9.96
N GLU A 143 4.93 11.14 -9.17
CA GLU A 143 5.19 11.10 -7.74
C GLU A 143 5.46 9.66 -7.29
N THR A 144 6.31 9.50 -6.29
CA THR A 144 6.52 8.21 -5.60
C THR A 144 5.95 8.31 -4.20
N LEU A 145 5.04 7.41 -3.86
CA LEU A 145 4.46 7.30 -2.53
C LEU A 145 4.95 6.04 -1.83
N THR A 146 4.99 6.09 -0.49
CA THR A 146 5.25 4.91 0.34
C THR A 146 3.92 4.25 0.67
N ALA A 147 3.79 2.96 0.36
CA ALA A 147 2.73 2.10 0.88
C ALA A 147 3.28 1.28 2.04
N THR A 148 2.58 1.28 3.18
CA THR A 148 2.92 0.50 4.37
C THR A 148 1.90 -0.60 4.54
N ILE A 149 2.38 -1.84 4.61
CA ILE A 149 1.55 -3.02 4.80
C ILE A 149 1.93 -3.63 6.15
N THR A 150 0.94 -3.84 7.01
CA THR A 150 1.09 -4.47 8.34
C THR A 150 0.19 -5.69 8.46
N TRP A 151 0.68 -6.79 9.08
CA TRP A 151 -0.02 -8.04 9.34
C TRP A 151 0.34 -8.64 10.68
#